data_0c743f9fa5e56ed03d7d2c3e67e6078d
#
_entry.id   0c743f9fa5e56ed03d7d2c3e67e6078d
#
_cell.length_a   1.000
_cell.length_b   1.000
_cell.length_c   1.000
_cell.angle_alpha   90.00
_cell.angle_beta   90.00
_cell.angle_gamma   90.00
#
_symmetry.space_group_name_H-M   'P 1'
#
loop_
_entity.id
_entity.type
_entity.pdbx_description
1 polymer ?
#
loop_
_entity_poly.entity_id
_entity_poly.type
_entity_poly.pdbx_seq_one_letter_code
_entity_poly.pdbx_strand_id
1 'polypeptide(L)'
;GAQVSRTFYAKGQTGQQLLLGAYSALSRQVNIGTVKLYTRYEMQDVVIVDGRARGIIAKNLVTGELERFAAHAVVIATGGYGNAYFLSTNAMGCNCTAAISCYRKGAVFANPAYVQIHPTCIPVHGDKQSKLTLMSESLRNDGRIWVPKKKEDAVKLQKGEIKGSDIPEEDRDYYLERRYPAFGNLVPRDV
;
A
#
# COMPACT_ATOMS: atom_id res chain seq x y z
N GLY A 1 -18.42 -1.75 -5.79
CA GLY A 1 -18.24 -1.99 -7.21
C GLY A 1 -19.04 -3.18 -7.68
N ALA A 2 -19.30 -3.29 -8.99
CA ALA A 2 -20.00 -4.44 -9.55
C ALA A 2 -19.19 -5.71 -9.34
N GLN A 3 -19.84 -6.77 -8.87
CA GLN A 3 -19.22 -8.09 -8.81
C GLN A 3 -19.18 -8.67 -10.22
N VAL A 4 -17.98 -8.91 -10.73
CA VAL A 4 -17.75 -9.54 -12.04
C VAL A 4 -16.78 -10.71 -11.90
N SER A 5 -17.02 -11.78 -12.63
CA SER A 5 -16.22 -13.02 -12.56
C SER A 5 -14.87 -12.89 -13.29
N ARG A 6 -14.05 -11.92 -12.88
CA ARG A 6 -12.71 -11.67 -13.44
C ARG A 6 -11.61 -11.54 -12.39
N THR A 7 -11.93 -11.80 -11.13
CA THR A 7 -11.00 -11.60 -10.01
C THR A 7 -10.84 -12.89 -9.22
N PHE A 8 -9.60 -13.28 -9.00
CA PHE A 8 -9.27 -14.35 -8.06
C PHE A 8 -9.04 -13.75 -6.68
N TYR A 9 -9.55 -14.40 -5.65
CA TYR A 9 -9.42 -13.91 -4.28
C TYR A 9 -9.42 -15.04 -3.25
N ALA A 10 -8.85 -14.75 -2.09
CA ALA A 10 -9.00 -15.56 -0.88
C ALA A 10 -9.55 -14.63 0.20
N LYS A 11 -10.70 -14.95 0.77
CA LYS A 11 -11.43 -14.08 1.71
C LYS A 11 -10.54 -13.51 2.81
N GLY A 12 -10.33 -12.20 2.82
CA GLY A 12 -9.49 -11.47 3.77
C GLY A 12 -7.98 -11.76 3.71
N GLN A 13 -7.53 -12.66 2.85
CA GLN A 13 -6.14 -13.16 2.81
C GLN A 13 -5.52 -13.13 1.41
N THR A 14 -6.13 -12.45 0.46
CA THR A 14 -5.69 -12.49 -0.95
C THR A 14 -4.22 -12.08 -1.13
N GLY A 15 -3.81 -10.97 -0.53
CA GLY A 15 -2.43 -10.49 -0.60
C GLY A 15 -1.45 -11.45 0.08
N GLN A 16 -1.80 -11.97 1.26
CA GLN A 16 -0.98 -12.93 2.00
C GLN A 16 -0.80 -14.24 1.22
N GLN A 17 -1.88 -14.80 0.68
CA GLN A 17 -1.82 -16.04 -0.09
C GLN A 17 -1.03 -15.88 -1.37
N LEU A 18 -1.18 -14.75 -2.07
CA LEU A 18 -0.39 -14.43 -3.25
C LEU A 18 1.11 -14.34 -2.91
N LEU A 19 1.45 -13.63 -1.83
CA LEU A 19 2.83 -13.50 -1.38
C LEU A 19 3.44 -14.84 -0.99
N LEU A 20 2.75 -15.65 -0.18
CA LEU A 20 3.24 -16.95 0.26
C LEU A 20 3.42 -17.92 -0.91
N GLY A 21 2.49 -17.93 -1.85
CA GLY A 21 2.60 -18.74 -3.07
C GLY A 21 3.82 -18.35 -3.93
N ALA A 22 3.99 -17.07 -4.20
CA ALA A 22 5.13 -16.55 -4.94
C ALA A 22 6.48 -16.82 -4.21
N TYR A 23 6.50 -16.61 -2.90
CA TYR A 23 7.71 -16.83 -2.09
C TYR A 23 8.08 -18.32 -2.02
N SER A 24 7.10 -19.21 -1.93
CA SER A 24 7.33 -20.67 -1.96
C SER A 24 7.95 -21.10 -3.29
N ALA A 25 7.43 -20.57 -4.40
CA ALA A 25 7.99 -20.83 -5.72
C ALA A 25 9.43 -20.31 -5.86
N LEU A 26 9.69 -19.09 -5.37
CA LEU A 26 11.04 -18.50 -5.32
C LEU A 26 11.98 -19.36 -4.46
N SER A 27 11.56 -19.76 -3.28
CA SER A 27 12.37 -20.57 -2.35
C SER A 27 12.77 -21.90 -2.97
N ARG A 28 11.90 -22.51 -3.77
CA ARG A 28 12.24 -23.70 -4.53
C ARG A 28 13.39 -23.43 -5.53
N GLN A 29 13.35 -22.30 -6.24
CA GLN A 29 14.40 -21.94 -7.21
C GLN A 29 15.73 -21.61 -6.50
N VAL A 30 15.66 -21.01 -5.32
CA VAL A 30 16.84 -20.76 -4.49
C VAL A 30 17.45 -22.09 -4.04
N ASN A 31 16.63 -23.03 -3.58
CA ASN A 31 17.09 -24.33 -3.09
C ASN A 31 17.79 -25.18 -4.17
N ILE A 32 17.32 -25.13 -5.40
CA ILE A 32 17.97 -25.85 -6.53
C ILE A 32 19.12 -25.07 -7.20
N GLY A 33 19.42 -23.86 -6.70
CA GLY A 33 20.57 -23.05 -7.11
C GLY A 33 20.39 -22.24 -8.39
N THR A 34 19.19 -22.20 -8.98
CA THR A 34 18.90 -21.37 -10.18
C THR A 34 18.76 -19.89 -9.83
N VAL A 35 18.42 -19.57 -8.59
CA VAL A 35 18.29 -18.21 -8.08
C VAL A 35 19.19 -18.03 -6.86
N LYS A 36 19.92 -16.92 -6.82
CA LYS A 36 20.62 -16.45 -5.62
C LYS A 36 19.80 -15.33 -4.98
N LEU A 37 19.47 -15.48 -3.71
CA LEU A 37 18.72 -14.51 -2.93
C LEU A 37 19.67 -13.78 -1.97
N TYR A 38 19.74 -12.46 -2.13
CA TYR A 38 20.54 -11.58 -1.27
C TYR A 38 19.60 -10.80 -0.35
N THR A 39 19.41 -11.28 0.86
CA THR A 39 18.61 -10.61 1.90
C THR A 39 19.45 -9.55 2.62
N ARG A 40 18.81 -8.50 3.14
CA ARG A 40 19.47 -7.37 3.82
C ARG A 40 20.48 -6.63 2.93
N TYR A 41 20.13 -6.47 1.65
CA TYR A 41 20.84 -5.62 0.72
C TYR A 41 19.95 -4.47 0.30
N GLU A 42 20.53 -3.29 0.22
CA GLU A 42 19.87 -2.09 -0.29
C GLU A 42 20.50 -1.66 -1.60
N MET A 43 19.68 -1.57 -2.65
CA MET A 43 20.15 -1.03 -3.93
C MET A 43 20.51 0.45 -3.78
N GLN A 44 21.75 0.78 -4.08
CA GLN A 44 22.25 2.15 -4.07
C GLN A 44 22.14 2.80 -5.43
N ASP A 45 22.45 2.04 -6.49
CA ASP A 45 22.48 2.59 -7.84
C ASP A 45 22.34 1.52 -8.92
N VAL A 46 21.88 1.94 -10.10
CA VAL A 46 21.89 1.13 -11.31
C VAL A 46 23.13 1.46 -12.14
N VAL A 47 23.79 0.45 -12.66
CA VAL A 47 24.98 0.59 -13.49
C VAL A 47 24.58 0.65 -14.96
N ILE A 48 24.86 1.78 -15.62
CA ILE A 48 24.61 2.00 -17.04
C ILE A 48 25.95 1.95 -17.80
N VAL A 49 26.04 1.09 -18.81
CA VAL A 49 27.19 0.99 -19.71
C VAL A 49 26.63 1.00 -21.14
N ASP A 50 27.12 1.88 -21.97
CA ASP A 50 26.68 2.05 -23.37
C ASP A 50 25.14 2.17 -23.51
N GLY A 51 24.53 2.97 -22.61
CA GLY A 51 23.08 3.20 -22.59
C GLY A 51 22.23 2.01 -22.13
N ARG A 52 22.83 0.96 -21.58
CA ARG A 52 22.13 -0.26 -21.12
C ARG A 52 22.35 -0.49 -19.65
N ALA A 53 21.31 -0.91 -18.93
CA ALA A 53 21.43 -1.35 -17.55
C ALA A 53 22.21 -2.70 -17.53
N ARG A 54 23.36 -2.70 -16.88
CA ARG A 54 24.30 -3.84 -16.83
C ARG A 54 24.49 -4.38 -15.43
N GLY A 55 23.77 -3.90 -14.47
CA GLY A 55 23.85 -4.39 -13.09
C GLY A 55 23.43 -3.33 -12.09
N ILE A 56 23.70 -3.61 -10.84
CA ILE A 56 23.43 -2.71 -9.71
C ILE A 56 24.64 -2.63 -8.78
N ILE A 57 24.69 -1.57 -8.01
CA ILE A 57 25.49 -1.45 -6.80
C ILE A 57 24.54 -1.57 -5.63
N ALA A 58 24.83 -2.46 -4.69
CA ALA A 58 24.05 -2.64 -3.49
C ALA A 58 24.93 -2.60 -2.26
N LYS A 59 24.38 -2.09 -1.16
CA LYS A 59 25.00 -2.08 0.15
C LYS A 59 24.53 -3.27 0.97
N ASN A 60 25.47 -4.04 1.46
CA ASN A 60 25.18 -5.04 2.47
C ASN A 60 24.86 -4.34 3.79
N LEU A 61 23.63 -4.48 4.28
CA LEU A 61 23.17 -3.79 5.49
C LEU A 61 23.73 -4.41 6.79
N VAL A 62 24.38 -5.57 6.70
CA VAL A 62 25.03 -6.20 7.86
C VAL A 62 26.46 -5.73 8.00
N THR A 63 27.23 -5.72 6.90
CA THR A 63 28.65 -5.35 6.90
C THR A 63 28.90 -3.88 6.60
N GLY A 64 27.96 -3.22 5.93
CA GLY A 64 28.10 -1.85 5.43
C GLY A 64 28.86 -1.75 4.09
N GLU A 65 29.35 -2.85 3.55
CA GLU A 65 30.14 -2.88 2.33
C GLU A 65 29.29 -2.68 1.08
N LEU A 66 29.89 -2.08 0.05
CA LEU A 66 29.29 -1.92 -1.27
C LEU A 66 29.71 -3.08 -2.17
N GLU A 67 28.74 -3.73 -2.77
CA GLU A 67 28.94 -4.84 -3.68
C GLU A 67 28.38 -4.52 -5.08
N ARG A 68 29.00 -5.10 -6.10
CA ARG A 68 28.61 -4.95 -7.51
C ARG A 68 28.00 -6.24 -8.00
N PHE A 69 26.84 -6.12 -8.62
CA PHE A 69 26.13 -7.24 -9.24
C PHE A 69 25.99 -6.98 -10.73
N ALA A 70 26.77 -7.69 -11.54
CA ALA A 70 26.68 -7.60 -13.00
C ALA A 70 25.51 -8.47 -13.50
N ALA A 71 24.76 -7.96 -14.49
CA ALA A 71 23.62 -8.66 -15.07
C ALA A 71 23.40 -8.23 -16.53
N HIS A 72 22.80 -9.11 -17.32
CA HIS A 72 22.36 -8.78 -18.69
C HIS A 72 21.10 -7.93 -18.73
N ALA A 73 20.26 -8.01 -17.68
CA ALA A 73 19.06 -7.23 -17.50
C ALA A 73 18.86 -6.91 -16.01
N VAL A 74 18.22 -5.79 -15.72
CA VAL A 74 17.87 -5.38 -14.34
C VAL A 74 16.38 -5.13 -14.30
N VAL A 75 15.69 -5.78 -13.36
CA VAL A 75 14.26 -5.57 -13.11
C VAL A 75 14.11 -4.86 -11.76
N ILE A 76 13.47 -3.70 -11.78
CA ILE A 76 13.13 -2.94 -10.58
C ILE A 76 11.72 -3.31 -10.15
N ALA A 77 11.60 -4.03 -9.05
CA ALA A 77 10.33 -4.52 -8.50
C ALA A 77 10.19 -4.12 -7.01
N THR A 78 10.53 -2.87 -6.70
CA THR A 78 10.65 -2.35 -5.33
C THR A 78 9.35 -1.78 -4.75
N GLY A 79 8.22 -2.05 -5.42
CA GLY A 79 6.91 -1.55 -5.00
C GLY A 79 6.71 -0.08 -5.34
N GLY A 80 5.74 0.53 -4.68
CA GLY A 80 5.34 1.91 -4.93
C GLY A 80 6.13 2.94 -4.12
N TYR A 81 5.61 4.16 -4.09
CA TYR A 81 6.24 5.32 -3.43
C TYR A 81 5.28 6.06 -2.49
N GLY A 82 4.29 5.36 -1.95
CA GLY A 82 3.32 5.97 -1.02
C GLY A 82 3.94 6.66 0.18
N ASN A 83 5.07 6.15 0.70
CA ASN A 83 5.78 6.77 1.82
C ASN A 83 6.62 8.00 1.45
N ALA A 84 6.59 8.47 0.21
CA ALA A 84 7.03 9.83 -0.15
C ALA A 84 6.04 10.90 0.35
N TYR A 85 4.81 10.51 0.69
CA TYR A 85 3.76 11.38 1.21
C TYR A 85 3.63 11.24 2.73
N PHE A 86 3.13 12.30 3.33
CA PHE A 86 2.78 12.32 4.75
C PHE A 86 1.73 11.30 5.06
N LEU A 87 1.32 10.67 5.83
CA LEU A 87 0.25 9.67 6.10
C LEU A 87 0.05 8.65 4.95
N SER A 88 1.04 7.84 4.73
CA SER A 88 0.92 6.72 3.80
C SER A 88 0.08 5.57 4.37
N THR A 89 -0.65 4.89 3.49
CA THR A 89 -1.29 3.59 3.76
C THR A 89 -0.46 2.41 3.27
N ASN A 90 0.70 2.66 2.64
CA ASN A 90 1.57 1.65 2.09
C ASN A 90 2.60 1.13 3.11
N ALA A 91 3.24 0.01 2.80
CA ALA A 91 4.34 -0.50 3.60
C ALA A 91 5.51 0.51 3.66
N MET A 92 6.25 0.51 4.77
CA MET A 92 7.32 1.48 5.01
C MET A 92 8.44 1.45 3.96
N GLY A 93 8.66 0.32 3.30
CA GLY A 93 9.62 0.18 2.20
C GLY A 93 9.21 0.83 0.88
N CYS A 94 7.96 1.32 0.75
CA CYS A 94 7.47 1.99 -0.46
C CYS A 94 7.89 3.46 -0.48
N ASN A 95 9.20 3.72 -0.55
CA ASN A 95 9.80 5.07 -0.40
C ASN A 95 10.41 5.65 -1.69
N CYS A 96 10.30 4.95 -2.81
CA CYS A 96 10.79 5.39 -4.13
C CYS A 96 12.32 5.44 -4.31
N THR A 97 13.14 5.10 -3.35
CA THR A 97 14.60 5.32 -3.41
C THR A 97 15.24 4.67 -4.64
N ALA A 98 14.96 3.38 -4.89
CA ALA A 98 15.51 2.67 -6.05
C ALA A 98 14.96 3.19 -7.38
N ALA A 99 13.67 3.46 -7.46
CA ALA A 99 13.03 3.97 -8.68
C ALA A 99 13.57 5.36 -9.06
N ILE A 100 13.77 6.24 -8.09
CA ILE A 100 14.32 7.59 -8.33
C ILE A 100 15.80 7.53 -8.77
N SER A 101 16.57 6.58 -8.26
CA SER A 101 17.94 6.34 -8.72
C SER A 101 17.97 5.97 -10.20
N CYS A 102 17.07 5.09 -10.62
CA CYS A 102 16.91 4.72 -12.03
C CYS A 102 16.43 5.90 -12.90
N TYR A 103 15.46 6.68 -12.41
CA TYR A 103 14.97 7.87 -13.10
C TYR A 103 16.07 8.90 -13.37
N ARG A 104 16.91 9.18 -12.38
CA ARG A 104 18.07 10.10 -12.53
C ARG A 104 19.08 9.63 -13.58
N LYS A 105 19.06 8.36 -13.94
CA LYS A 105 19.90 7.75 -14.99
C LYS A 105 19.18 7.51 -16.31
N GLY A 106 18.00 8.12 -16.48
CA GLY A 106 17.28 8.14 -17.75
C GLY A 106 16.12 7.15 -17.87
N ALA A 107 15.78 6.41 -16.82
CA ALA A 107 14.57 5.62 -16.83
C ALA A 107 13.32 6.52 -16.83
N VAL A 108 12.28 6.12 -17.53
CA VAL A 108 11.04 6.88 -17.65
C VAL A 108 10.04 6.45 -16.61
N PHE A 109 9.41 7.41 -15.93
CA PHE A 109 8.24 7.19 -15.09
C PHE A 109 6.97 7.32 -15.92
N ALA A 110 6.12 6.33 -15.89
CA ALA A 110 4.79 6.40 -16.50
C ALA A 110 3.76 6.81 -15.45
N ASN A 111 2.96 7.82 -15.77
CA ASN A 111 1.82 8.28 -14.96
C ASN A 111 2.15 8.54 -13.46
N PRO A 112 3.17 9.31 -13.12
CA PRO A 112 3.61 9.47 -11.73
C PRO A 112 2.60 10.19 -10.83
N ALA A 113 1.61 10.85 -11.41
CA ALA A 113 0.54 11.52 -10.67
C ALA A 113 -0.57 10.55 -10.20
N TYR A 114 -0.62 9.34 -10.72
CA TYR A 114 -1.62 8.34 -10.30
C TYR A 114 -1.16 7.63 -9.03
N VAL A 115 -1.43 8.25 -7.90
CA VAL A 115 -1.17 7.71 -6.57
C VAL A 115 -2.49 7.22 -5.98
N GLN A 116 -2.53 5.96 -5.57
CA GLN A 116 -3.68 5.40 -4.86
C GLN A 116 -3.46 5.46 -3.36
N ILE A 117 -4.43 6.02 -2.65
CA ILE A 117 -4.54 5.95 -1.19
C ILE A 117 -5.65 4.95 -0.86
N HIS A 118 -5.43 4.10 0.15
CA HIS A 118 -6.46 3.20 0.65
C HIS A 118 -7.37 3.98 1.62
N PRO A 119 -8.60 4.32 1.26
CA PRO A 119 -9.44 5.20 2.08
C PRO A 119 -10.09 4.50 3.28
N THR A 120 -10.18 3.16 3.26
CA THR A 120 -10.69 2.37 4.38
C THR A 120 -9.57 2.13 5.38
N CYS A 121 -9.36 3.09 6.28
CA CYS A 121 -8.25 3.07 7.23
C CYS A 121 -8.62 3.73 8.56
N ILE A 122 -7.85 3.41 9.60
CA ILE A 122 -7.95 4.06 10.92
C ILE A 122 -7.02 5.27 10.92
N PRO A 123 -7.47 6.45 11.40
CA PRO A 123 -6.61 7.62 11.59
C PRO A 123 -5.42 7.33 12.52
N VAL A 124 -4.39 8.15 12.42
CA VAL A 124 -3.24 8.08 13.32
C VAL A 124 -3.65 8.45 14.74
N HIS A 125 -3.32 7.59 15.69
CA HIS A 125 -3.52 7.82 17.12
C HIS A 125 -2.20 7.70 17.88
N GLY A 126 -1.82 8.77 18.56
CA GLY A 126 -0.62 8.82 19.40
C GLY A 126 0.69 8.81 18.62
N ASP A 127 1.79 8.91 19.35
CA ASP A 127 3.14 9.16 18.80
C ASP A 127 3.79 7.93 18.16
N LYS A 128 3.27 6.75 18.41
CA LYS A 128 3.87 5.49 17.93
C LYS A 128 3.35 5.02 16.57
N GLN A 129 2.28 5.61 16.07
CA GLN A 129 1.68 5.26 14.80
C GLN A 129 2.14 6.22 13.71
N SER A 130 3.05 5.78 12.84
CA SER A 130 3.66 6.60 11.80
C SER A 130 2.89 6.61 10.47
N LYS A 131 1.87 5.79 10.33
CA LYS A 131 1.06 5.69 9.11
C LYS A 131 -0.39 5.31 9.43
N LEU A 132 -1.29 5.49 8.44
CA LEU A 132 -2.66 5.03 8.52
C LEU A 132 -2.70 3.49 8.57
N THR A 133 -3.52 2.93 9.46
CA THR A 133 -3.74 1.49 9.56
C THR A 133 -4.88 1.09 8.62
N LEU A 134 -4.60 0.17 7.70
CA LEU A 134 -5.60 -0.32 6.76
C LEU A 134 -6.68 -1.16 7.46
N MET A 135 -7.91 -0.97 7.02
CA MET A 135 -9.06 -1.79 7.37
C MET A 135 -9.47 -2.64 6.17
N SER A 136 -10.17 -3.74 6.42
CA SER A 136 -10.68 -4.58 5.34
C SER A 136 -11.75 -3.84 4.52
N GLU A 137 -11.68 -3.95 3.20
CA GLU A 137 -12.71 -3.44 2.29
C GLU A 137 -14.08 -4.11 2.51
N SER A 138 -14.12 -5.31 3.09
CA SER A 138 -15.37 -5.98 3.44
C SER A 138 -16.24 -5.19 4.42
N LEU A 139 -15.66 -4.29 5.20
CA LEU A 139 -16.43 -3.36 6.04
C LEU A 139 -17.44 -2.52 5.24
N ARG A 140 -17.12 -2.19 3.99
CA ARG A 140 -18.04 -1.45 3.12
C ARG A 140 -19.21 -2.31 2.62
N ASN A 141 -19.01 -3.62 2.48
CA ASN A 141 -20.05 -4.54 2.05
C ASN A 141 -20.99 -4.91 3.21
N ASP A 142 -20.44 -5.05 4.41
CA ASP A 142 -21.13 -5.59 5.58
C ASP A 142 -21.56 -4.50 6.57
N GLY A 143 -21.03 -3.27 6.41
CA GLY A 143 -21.29 -2.13 7.28
C GLY A 143 -22.05 -1.00 6.60
N ARG A 144 -22.40 0.00 7.39
CA ARG A 144 -22.99 1.25 6.93
C ARG A 144 -22.14 2.44 7.37
N ILE A 145 -22.03 3.44 6.50
CA ILE A 145 -21.24 4.64 6.75
C ILE A 145 -22.17 5.78 7.14
N TRP A 146 -21.90 6.41 8.26
CA TRP A 146 -22.70 7.51 8.79
C TRP A 146 -21.85 8.56 9.49
N VAL A 147 -22.43 9.73 9.67
CA VAL A 147 -21.89 10.81 10.50
C VAL A 147 -22.94 11.25 11.50
N PRO A 148 -22.56 11.82 12.66
CA PRO A 148 -23.53 12.42 13.59
C PRO A 148 -24.28 13.55 12.91
N LYS A 149 -25.60 13.64 13.13
CA LYS A 149 -26.38 14.79 12.70
C LYS A 149 -26.09 16.04 13.50
N LYS A 150 -25.73 15.87 14.78
CA LYS A 150 -25.43 16.97 15.71
C LYS A 150 -23.94 17.24 15.73
N LYS A 151 -23.55 18.50 15.58
CA LYS A 151 -22.15 18.93 15.61
C LYS A 151 -21.49 18.66 16.96
N GLU A 152 -22.23 18.80 18.03
CA GLU A 152 -21.77 18.53 19.39
C GLU A 152 -21.32 17.07 19.58
N ASP A 153 -22.07 16.15 19.03
CA ASP A 153 -21.74 14.71 19.09
C ASP A 153 -20.51 14.40 18.26
N ALA A 154 -20.32 15.05 17.10
CA ALA A 154 -19.10 14.92 16.31
C ALA A 154 -17.85 15.40 17.10
N VAL A 155 -17.98 16.51 17.83
CA VAL A 155 -16.89 17.05 18.68
C VAL A 155 -16.58 16.10 19.84
N LYS A 156 -17.59 15.57 20.52
CA LYS A 156 -17.42 14.61 21.61
C LYS A 156 -16.77 13.31 21.15
N LEU A 157 -17.17 12.78 19.97
CA LEU A 157 -16.53 11.62 19.36
C LEU A 157 -15.05 11.87 19.05
N GLN A 158 -14.74 13.04 18.47
CA GLN A 158 -13.36 13.42 18.15
C GLN A 158 -12.47 13.51 19.39
N LYS A 159 -13.03 13.97 20.51
CA LYS A 159 -12.36 14.04 21.80
C LYS A 159 -12.31 12.70 22.56
N GLY A 160 -13.00 11.68 22.06
CA GLY A 160 -13.12 10.39 22.75
C GLY A 160 -14.00 10.41 24.01
N GLU A 161 -14.83 11.44 24.18
CA GLU A 161 -15.75 11.58 25.32
C GLU A 161 -16.94 10.61 25.20
N ILE A 162 -17.35 10.26 23.99
CA ILE A 162 -18.38 9.28 23.68
C ILE A 162 -17.90 8.33 22.60
N LYS A 163 -18.56 7.18 22.48
CA LYS A 163 -18.34 6.21 21.38
C LYS A 163 -19.42 6.34 20.32
N GLY A 164 -19.16 5.87 19.12
CA GLY A 164 -20.17 5.84 18.06
C GLY A 164 -21.42 5.04 18.43
N SER A 165 -21.27 3.98 19.23
CA SER A 165 -22.38 3.20 19.79
C SER A 165 -23.34 3.99 20.66
N ASP A 166 -22.87 5.06 21.27
CA ASP A 166 -23.64 5.87 22.22
C ASP A 166 -24.56 6.87 21.50
N ILE A 167 -24.39 7.04 20.19
CA ILE A 167 -25.25 7.89 19.36
C ILE A 167 -26.44 7.10 18.86
N PRO A 168 -27.67 7.50 19.19
CA PRO A 168 -28.90 6.85 18.74
C PRO A 168 -28.99 6.79 17.20
N GLU A 169 -29.72 5.80 16.67
CA GLU A 169 -29.90 5.60 15.22
C GLU A 169 -30.52 6.82 14.53
N GLU A 170 -31.49 7.46 15.17
CA GLU A 170 -32.15 8.67 14.69
C GLU A 170 -31.22 9.89 14.56
N ASP A 171 -30.11 9.92 15.31
CA ASP A 171 -29.12 10.98 15.28
C ASP A 171 -27.95 10.68 14.33
N ARG A 172 -28.03 9.59 13.56
CA ARG A 172 -27.06 9.20 12.52
C ARG A 172 -27.53 9.65 11.13
N ASP A 173 -26.65 10.29 10.37
CA ASP A 173 -26.89 10.60 8.95
C ASP A 173 -26.13 9.61 8.07
N TYR A 174 -26.83 8.71 7.43
CA TYR A 174 -26.31 7.80 6.41
C TYR A 174 -26.22 8.50 5.07
N TYR A 175 -25.39 9.52 5.00
CA TYR A 175 -25.32 10.50 3.92
C TYR A 175 -25.04 9.88 2.53
N LEU A 176 -24.31 8.79 2.43
CA LEU A 176 -24.06 8.11 1.17
C LEU A 176 -25.34 7.44 0.64
N GLU A 177 -26.10 6.79 1.52
CA GLU A 177 -27.38 6.17 1.16
C GLU A 177 -28.40 7.23 0.73
N ARG A 178 -28.41 8.37 1.40
CA ARG A 178 -29.30 9.50 1.08
C ARG A 178 -28.93 10.19 -0.24
N ARG A 179 -27.63 10.39 -0.51
CA ARG A 179 -27.14 11.07 -1.72
C ARG A 179 -27.10 10.17 -2.94
N TYR A 180 -26.86 8.88 -2.74
CA TYR A 180 -26.64 7.89 -3.80
C TYR A 180 -27.49 6.64 -3.58
N PRO A 181 -28.82 6.74 -3.68
CA PRO A 181 -29.74 5.64 -3.32
C PRO A 181 -29.48 4.33 -4.08
N ALA A 182 -28.96 4.40 -5.31
CA ALA A 182 -28.68 3.22 -6.13
C ALA A 182 -27.45 2.44 -5.68
N PHE A 183 -26.52 3.05 -4.96
CA PHE A 183 -25.23 2.45 -4.56
C PHE A 183 -25.01 2.46 -3.05
N GLY A 184 -25.63 3.40 -2.34
CA GLY A 184 -25.40 3.57 -0.90
C GLY A 184 -23.93 3.77 -0.56
N ASN A 185 -23.44 3.05 0.45
CA ASN A 185 -22.03 3.07 0.85
C ASN A 185 -21.10 2.29 -0.09
N LEU A 186 -21.61 1.70 -1.17
CA LEU A 186 -20.81 1.04 -2.22
C LEU A 186 -20.47 1.97 -3.39
N VAL A 187 -20.75 3.26 -3.30
CA VAL A 187 -20.26 4.26 -4.26
C VAL A 187 -18.74 4.15 -4.45
N PRO A 188 -18.22 4.56 -5.63
CA PRO A 188 -16.79 4.65 -5.84
C PRO A 188 -16.09 5.43 -4.71
N ARG A 189 -14.88 5.04 -4.36
CA ARG A 189 -14.17 5.59 -3.18
C ARG A 189 -13.74 7.04 -3.33
N ASP A 190 -13.63 7.53 -4.55
CA ASP A 190 -13.37 8.93 -4.87
C ASP A 190 -14.59 9.83 -4.59
N VAL A 191 -15.76 9.27 -4.42
CA VAL A 191 -16.99 9.96 -4.03
C VAL A 191 -17.12 10.06 -2.51
#